data_4609a761bc04089ec5c1492f0b636567
#
_entry.id   4609a761bc04089ec5c1492f0b636567
#
_cell.length_a   1.000
_cell.length_b   1.000
_cell.length_c   1.000
_cell.angle_alpha   90.00
_cell.angle_beta   90.00
_cell.angle_gamma   90.00
#
_symmetry.space_group_name_H-M   'P 1'
#
loop_
_entity.id
_entity.type
_entity.pdbx_description
1 polymer ?
#
loop_
_entity_poly.entity_id
_entity_poly.type
_entity_poly.pdbx_seq_one_letter_code
_entity_poly.pdbx_strand_id
1 'polypeptide(L)'
;TNIAFMFSGCELFNININGWDMSNVTDMSGVFETTPAYNQPLNSWDVSKVTTMTEMFNCQIDGGIFNQPLSSWDTSNVIDMSFMFNGAESFNQDISNFDFSSVVPISGFSAQRFLGIVSGGTDTSTAMSVANYSTLLISIASQTLNEFVLFDAGDTQYSAGAAATARATIISTPWAISDGGQV
;
A
#
# COMPACT_ATOMS: atom_id res chain seq x y z
N THR A 1 -12.40 17.00 -3.77
CA THR A 1 -13.29 16.13 -4.57
C THR A 1 -13.15 14.70 -4.09
N ASN A 2 -14.26 13.95 -4.02
CA ASN A 2 -14.29 12.53 -3.65
C ASN A 2 -14.57 11.68 -4.89
N ILE A 3 -13.72 10.67 -5.16
CA ILE A 3 -13.91 9.68 -6.21
C ILE A 3 -13.92 8.24 -5.63
N ALA A 4 -14.18 8.12 -4.32
CA ALA A 4 -14.19 6.83 -3.64
C ALA A 4 -15.11 5.83 -4.36
N PHE A 5 -14.63 4.60 -4.50
CA PHE A 5 -15.33 3.46 -5.11
C PHE A 5 -15.77 3.66 -6.57
N MET A 6 -15.17 4.63 -7.30
CA MET A 6 -15.63 4.99 -8.66
C MET A 6 -15.62 3.81 -9.64
N PHE A 7 -14.66 2.90 -9.54
CA PHE A 7 -14.56 1.70 -10.38
C PHE A 7 -14.64 0.40 -9.57
N SER A 8 -15.07 0.49 -8.29
CA SER A 8 -15.19 -0.70 -7.43
C SER A 8 -16.10 -1.74 -8.09
N GLY A 9 -15.66 -3.01 -8.10
CA GLY A 9 -16.37 -4.12 -8.72
C GLY A 9 -16.41 -4.12 -10.25
N CYS A 10 -15.69 -3.23 -10.90
CA CYS A 10 -15.61 -3.21 -12.37
C CYS A 10 -14.57 -4.22 -12.87
N GLU A 11 -14.88 -5.53 -12.80
CA GLU A 11 -13.96 -6.64 -13.02
C GLU A 11 -13.12 -6.56 -14.32
N LEU A 12 -13.67 -6.00 -15.38
CA LEU A 12 -13.03 -5.91 -16.71
C LEU A 12 -12.47 -4.51 -17.01
N PHE A 13 -12.56 -3.58 -16.07
CA PHE A 13 -12.10 -2.21 -16.31
C PHE A 13 -10.58 -2.15 -16.42
N ASN A 14 -10.06 -1.72 -17.58
CA ASN A 14 -8.64 -1.53 -17.84
C ASN A 14 -8.41 -0.39 -18.85
N ILE A 15 -9.14 0.71 -18.71
CA ILE A 15 -9.00 1.89 -19.57
C ILE A 15 -7.91 2.80 -18.99
N ASN A 16 -7.04 3.33 -19.87
CA ASN A 16 -6.03 4.29 -19.45
C ASN A 16 -6.67 5.64 -19.10
N ILE A 17 -6.59 6.00 -17.84
CA ILE A 17 -7.10 7.24 -17.24
C ILE A 17 -5.99 8.09 -16.62
N ASN A 18 -4.72 7.81 -16.96
CA ASN A 18 -3.55 8.50 -16.40
C ASN A 18 -3.55 10.02 -16.67
N GLY A 19 -4.25 10.48 -17.70
CA GLY A 19 -4.37 11.89 -18.03
C GLY A 19 -5.48 12.64 -17.28
N TRP A 20 -6.18 12.01 -16.34
CA TRP A 20 -7.19 12.69 -15.54
C TRP A 20 -6.57 13.66 -14.55
N ASP A 21 -7.20 14.83 -14.37
CA ASP A 21 -6.79 15.82 -13.36
C ASP A 21 -7.26 15.39 -11.96
N MET A 22 -6.31 14.93 -11.14
CA MET A 22 -6.54 14.52 -9.75
C MET A 22 -6.19 15.59 -8.72
N SER A 23 -5.70 16.76 -9.15
CA SER A 23 -5.15 17.82 -8.29
C SER A 23 -6.11 18.37 -7.22
N ASN A 24 -7.40 18.08 -7.30
CA ASN A 24 -8.40 18.46 -6.31
C ASN A 24 -9.11 17.27 -5.65
N VAL A 25 -8.58 16.07 -5.84
CA VAL A 25 -9.10 14.87 -5.18
C VAL A 25 -8.52 14.75 -3.79
N THR A 26 -9.37 14.41 -2.82
CA THR A 26 -9.00 14.25 -1.41
C THR A 26 -9.29 12.83 -0.89
N ASP A 27 -10.16 12.09 -1.58
CA ASP A 27 -10.56 10.74 -1.19
C ASP A 27 -10.53 9.82 -2.40
N MET A 28 -9.63 8.83 -2.33
CA MET A 28 -9.43 7.77 -3.35
C MET A 28 -9.72 6.38 -2.77
N SER A 29 -10.51 6.29 -1.69
CA SER A 29 -10.84 5.00 -1.08
C SER A 29 -11.51 4.08 -2.09
N GLY A 30 -11.04 2.83 -2.20
CA GLY A 30 -11.63 1.78 -3.02
C GLY A 30 -11.79 2.09 -4.51
N VAL A 31 -11.06 3.06 -5.08
CA VAL A 31 -11.25 3.44 -6.51
C VAL A 31 -11.17 2.25 -7.45
N PHE A 32 -10.26 1.31 -7.20
CA PHE A 32 -10.08 0.08 -7.98
C PHE A 32 -10.31 -1.18 -7.13
N GLU A 33 -11.08 -1.06 -6.05
CA GLU A 33 -11.45 -2.22 -5.22
C GLU A 33 -12.15 -3.28 -6.08
N THR A 34 -11.76 -4.55 -5.93
CA THR A 34 -12.30 -5.66 -6.74
C THR A 34 -12.33 -5.36 -8.25
N THR A 35 -11.26 -4.73 -8.74
CA THR A 35 -11.06 -4.43 -10.17
C THR A 35 -9.81 -5.18 -10.67
N PRO A 36 -9.85 -6.53 -10.71
CA PRO A 36 -8.65 -7.38 -10.86
C PRO A 36 -7.92 -7.18 -12.19
N ALA A 37 -8.62 -6.76 -13.25
CA ALA A 37 -8.03 -6.56 -14.57
C ALA A 37 -7.28 -5.22 -14.73
N TYR A 38 -7.36 -4.31 -13.74
CA TYR A 38 -6.77 -2.99 -13.89
C TYR A 38 -5.24 -3.01 -13.79
N ASN A 39 -4.55 -2.57 -14.84
CA ASN A 39 -3.09 -2.45 -14.87
C ASN A 39 -2.62 -1.32 -15.79
N GLN A 40 -3.29 -0.16 -15.75
CA GLN A 40 -2.88 1.01 -16.52
C GLN A 40 -2.04 1.97 -15.68
N PRO A 41 -1.17 2.77 -16.31
CA PRO A 41 -0.34 3.74 -15.59
C PRO A 41 -1.21 4.75 -14.82
N LEU A 42 -0.72 5.15 -13.64
CA LEU A 42 -1.33 6.18 -12.79
C LEU A 42 -0.27 7.19 -12.29
N ASN A 43 0.96 7.08 -12.77
CA ASN A 43 2.08 7.85 -12.23
C ASN A 43 1.99 9.36 -12.53
N SER A 44 1.11 9.80 -13.44
CA SER A 44 0.88 11.23 -13.71
C SER A 44 -0.21 11.86 -12.81
N TRP A 45 -0.85 11.08 -11.95
CA TRP A 45 -1.84 11.62 -11.03
C TRP A 45 -1.18 12.46 -9.95
N ASP A 46 -1.65 13.70 -9.77
CA ASP A 46 -1.31 14.53 -8.62
C ASP A 46 -2.17 14.11 -7.42
N VAL A 47 -1.57 13.36 -6.51
CA VAL A 47 -2.22 12.85 -5.30
C VAL A 47 -1.87 13.66 -4.04
N SER A 48 -1.18 14.79 -4.19
CA SER A 48 -0.66 15.58 -3.08
C SER A 48 -1.73 16.12 -2.11
N LYS A 49 -3.01 16.14 -2.52
CA LYS A 49 -4.12 16.53 -1.63
C LYS A 49 -4.94 15.35 -1.10
N VAL A 50 -4.58 14.13 -1.46
CA VAL A 50 -5.31 12.95 -1.02
C VAL A 50 -5.03 12.70 0.45
N THR A 51 -6.09 12.45 1.21
CA THR A 51 -6.01 12.15 2.65
C THR A 51 -6.34 10.69 2.96
N THR A 52 -7.02 9.97 2.07
CA THR A 52 -7.30 8.54 2.24
C THR A 52 -7.19 7.78 0.93
N MET A 53 -6.52 6.61 1.01
CA MET A 53 -6.33 5.62 -0.07
C MET A 53 -6.73 4.22 0.41
N THR A 54 -7.64 4.16 1.40
CA THR A 54 -8.14 2.90 1.96
C THR A 54 -8.66 1.99 0.84
N GLU A 55 -8.20 0.72 0.81
CA GLU A 55 -8.70 -0.29 -0.14
C GLU A 55 -8.53 0.05 -1.63
N MET A 56 -7.68 1.02 -1.98
CA MET A 56 -7.62 1.56 -3.35
C MET A 56 -7.37 0.49 -4.43
N PHE A 57 -6.53 -0.51 -4.15
CA PHE A 57 -6.23 -1.65 -5.03
C PHE A 57 -6.55 -2.99 -4.35
N ASN A 58 -7.49 -3.01 -3.42
CA ASN A 58 -7.89 -4.22 -2.72
C ASN A 58 -8.58 -5.21 -3.68
N CYS A 59 -7.96 -6.35 -3.94
CA CYS A 59 -8.47 -7.43 -4.80
C CYS A 59 -8.44 -8.77 -4.09
N GLN A 60 -8.86 -8.83 -2.84
CA GLN A 60 -8.76 -9.97 -1.93
C GLN A 60 -9.32 -11.30 -2.47
N ILE A 61 -10.34 -11.26 -3.33
CA ILE A 61 -11.06 -12.47 -3.77
C ILE A 61 -10.51 -13.00 -5.09
N ASP A 62 -10.14 -12.13 -6.02
CA ASP A 62 -9.83 -12.50 -7.42
C ASP A 62 -8.36 -12.28 -7.80
N GLY A 63 -7.55 -11.79 -6.88
CA GLY A 63 -6.15 -11.42 -7.13
C GLY A 63 -6.00 -10.27 -8.13
N GLY A 64 -5.31 -9.19 -7.76
CA GLY A 64 -5.13 -8.03 -8.64
C GLY A 64 -3.86 -8.13 -9.48
N ILE A 65 -3.94 -7.79 -10.78
CA ILE A 65 -2.76 -7.73 -11.67
C ILE A 65 -2.09 -6.36 -11.70
N PHE A 66 -2.56 -5.38 -10.90
CA PHE A 66 -1.97 -4.04 -10.87
C PHE A 66 -0.50 -4.09 -10.47
N ASN A 67 0.38 -3.63 -11.35
CA ASN A 67 1.83 -3.58 -11.12
C ASN A 67 2.47 -2.40 -11.86
N GLN A 68 1.87 -1.20 -11.76
CA GLN A 68 2.42 -0.01 -12.38
C GLN A 68 3.16 0.85 -11.36
N PRO A 69 4.21 1.59 -11.78
CA PRO A 69 4.97 2.45 -10.90
C PRO A 69 4.11 3.58 -10.32
N LEU A 70 4.38 3.91 -9.05
CA LEU A 70 3.75 4.99 -8.30
C LEU A 70 4.80 5.95 -7.70
N SER A 71 5.98 5.98 -8.30
CA SER A 71 7.15 6.70 -7.77
C SER A 71 7.03 8.23 -7.80
N SER A 72 6.06 8.79 -8.52
CA SER A 72 5.78 10.23 -8.51
C SER A 72 4.73 10.66 -7.48
N TRP A 73 4.13 9.72 -6.76
CA TRP A 73 3.06 10.04 -5.82
C TRP A 73 3.60 10.69 -4.55
N ASP A 74 3.09 11.87 -4.21
CA ASP A 74 3.30 12.53 -2.93
C ASP A 74 2.20 12.10 -1.95
N THR A 75 2.54 11.21 -1.02
CA THR A 75 1.59 10.67 -0.05
C THR A 75 1.67 11.36 1.32
N SER A 76 2.37 12.48 1.42
CA SER A 76 2.65 13.16 2.69
C SER A 76 1.39 13.63 3.46
N ASN A 77 0.27 13.80 2.77
CA ASN A 77 -1.01 14.17 3.38
C ASN A 77 -1.94 12.97 3.65
N VAL A 78 -1.53 11.75 3.27
CA VAL A 78 -2.39 10.56 3.45
C VAL A 78 -2.35 10.10 4.90
N ILE A 79 -3.51 10.06 5.52
CA ILE A 79 -3.68 9.64 6.93
C ILE A 79 -4.14 8.19 7.07
N ASP A 80 -4.68 7.60 5.98
CA ASP A 80 -5.17 6.23 5.96
C ASP A 80 -4.86 5.53 4.64
N MET A 81 -4.06 4.47 4.70
CA MET A 81 -3.71 3.57 3.57
C MET A 81 -4.11 2.12 3.87
N SER A 82 -5.10 1.92 4.76
CA SER A 82 -5.51 0.57 5.18
C SER A 82 -5.94 -0.25 3.97
N PHE A 83 -5.46 -1.50 3.91
CA PHE A 83 -5.81 -2.47 2.86
C PHE A 83 -5.48 -2.01 1.42
N MET A 84 -4.64 -0.99 1.24
CA MET A 84 -4.42 -0.38 -0.08
C MET A 84 -4.03 -1.39 -1.16
N PHE A 85 -3.18 -2.35 -0.86
CA PHE A 85 -2.73 -3.39 -1.78
C PHE A 85 -3.12 -4.80 -1.32
N ASN A 86 -4.14 -4.92 -0.45
CA ASN A 86 -4.58 -6.21 0.04
C ASN A 86 -5.09 -7.09 -1.12
N GLY A 87 -4.47 -8.27 -1.33
CA GLY A 87 -4.79 -9.14 -2.46
C GLY A 87 -4.32 -8.64 -3.84
N ALA A 88 -3.50 -7.61 -3.92
CA ALA A 88 -2.86 -7.17 -5.16
C ALA A 88 -1.65 -8.08 -5.48
N GLU A 89 -1.92 -9.32 -5.87
CA GLU A 89 -0.94 -10.41 -5.99
C GLU A 89 0.23 -10.13 -6.94
N SER A 90 0.04 -9.26 -7.92
CA SER A 90 1.10 -8.90 -8.88
C SER A 90 1.89 -7.67 -8.48
N PHE A 91 1.48 -6.93 -7.44
CA PHE A 91 2.11 -5.65 -7.11
C PHE A 91 3.52 -5.83 -6.56
N ASN A 92 4.51 -5.39 -7.32
CA ASN A 92 5.94 -5.47 -6.95
C ASN A 92 6.71 -4.24 -7.40
N GLN A 93 6.20 -3.05 -7.11
CA GLN A 93 6.87 -1.79 -7.44
C GLN A 93 7.63 -1.24 -6.22
N ASP A 94 8.66 -0.45 -6.50
CA ASP A 94 9.33 0.34 -5.48
C ASP A 94 8.42 1.51 -5.07
N ILE A 95 8.02 1.52 -3.81
CA ILE A 95 7.22 2.56 -3.15
C ILE A 95 7.96 3.16 -1.95
N SER A 96 9.28 3.13 -1.98
CA SER A 96 10.11 3.76 -0.93
C SER A 96 9.96 5.29 -0.88
N ASN A 97 9.36 5.89 -1.91
CA ASN A 97 8.96 7.30 -1.92
C ASN A 97 7.71 7.60 -1.07
N PHE A 98 6.96 6.59 -0.65
CA PHE A 98 5.75 6.83 0.15
C PHE A 98 6.11 7.41 1.51
N ASP A 99 5.39 8.48 1.87
CA ASP A 99 5.49 9.12 3.18
C ASP A 99 4.38 8.58 4.10
N PHE A 100 4.78 7.97 5.22
CA PHE A 100 3.88 7.41 6.23
C PHE A 100 3.79 8.31 7.48
N SER A 101 4.43 9.47 7.49
CA SER A 101 4.50 10.34 8.66
C SER A 101 3.14 10.90 9.11
N SER A 102 2.20 11.02 8.18
CA SER A 102 0.83 11.47 8.46
C SER A 102 -0.13 10.33 8.79
N VAL A 103 0.26 9.07 8.57
CA VAL A 103 -0.62 7.91 8.82
C VAL A 103 -0.94 7.80 10.31
N VAL A 104 -2.24 7.64 10.65
CA VAL A 104 -2.73 7.56 12.02
C VAL A 104 -3.38 6.21 12.32
N PRO A 105 -3.37 5.77 13.58
CA PRO A 105 -4.08 4.56 13.98
C PRO A 105 -5.60 4.73 13.79
N ILE A 106 -6.25 3.73 13.20
CA ILE A 106 -7.70 3.74 13.06
C ILE A 106 -8.33 3.05 14.26
N SER A 107 -9.22 3.77 14.96
CA SER A 107 -9.94 3.24 16.11
C SER A 107 -10.87 2.09 15.71
N GLY A 108 -10.64 0.90 16.28
CA GLY A 108 -11.52 -0.26 16.14
C GLY A 108 -11.11 -1.32 15.12
N PHE A 109 -10.02 -1.15 14.39
CA PHE A 109 -9.45 -2.18 13.51
C PHE A 109 -8.05 -2.56 13.95
N SER A 110 -7.80 -3.88 14.02
CA SER A 110 -6.60 -4.40 14.66
C SER A 110 -5.36 -4.44 13.78
N ALA A 111 -5.39 -4.08 12.52
CA ALA A 111 -4.21 -3.98 11.67
C ALA A 111 -4.54 -3.19 10.41
N GLN A 112 -3.71 -2.22 10.07
CA GLN A 112 -3.70 -1.65 8.73
C GLN A 112 -2.93 -2.62 7.82
N ARG A 113 -3.65 -3.52 7.15
CA ARG A 113 -3.06 -4.44 6.19
C ARG A 113 -2.72 -3.68 4.92
N PHE A 114 -1.55 -3.04 4.91
CA PHE A 114 -1.12 -2.24 3.76
C PHE A 114 -0.82 -3.12 2.53
N LEU A 115 -0.07 -4.20 2.74
CA LEU A 115 0.31 -5.18 1.72
C LEU A 115 -0.33 -6.56 1.97
N GLY A 116 -1.19 -6.68 2.97
CA GLY A 116 -1.64 -7.96 3.52
C GLY A 116 -2.43 -8.80 2.53
N ILE A 117 -1.99 -10.01 2.32
CA ILE A 117 -2.76 -11.09 1.73
C ILE A 117 -3.56 -11.76 2.84
N VAL A 118 -4.80 -12.14 2.54
CA VAL A 118 -5.76 -12.69 3.49
C VAL A 118 -5.19 -13.88 4.26
N SER A 119 -5.21 -13.78 5.56
CA SER A 119 -5.03 -14.94 6.44
C SER A 119 -6.25 -15.85 6.34
N GLY A 120 -6.11 -17.00 5.70
CA GLY A 120 -7.15 -18.03 5.60
C GLY A 120 -6.95 -18.99 4.43
N GLY A 121 -6.09 -18.65 3.49
CA GLY A 121 -5.61 -19.55 2.45
C GLY A 121 -4.13 -19.87 2.65
N THR A 122 -3.72 -21.05 2.24
CA THR A 122 -2.32 -21.50 2.18
C THR A 122 -1.56 -20.78 1.04
N ASP A 123 -1.87 -19.52 0.77
CA ASP A 123 -1.26 -18.81 -0.35
C ASP A 123 0.00 -18.08 0.13
N THR A 124 1.14 -18.61 -0.31
CA THR A 124 2.49 -18.10 -0.05
C THR A 124 2.94 -17.10 -1.11
N SER A 125 2.05 -16.59 -1.95
CA SER A 125 2.39 -15.62 -2.98
C SER A 125 2.63 -14.24 -2.35
N THR A 126 3.89 -13.90 -2.14
CA THR A 126 4.30 -12.56 -1.71
C THR A 126 4.25 -11.63 -2.92
N ALA A 127 3.39 -10.62 -2.87
CA ALA A 127 3.31 -9.63 -3.94
C ALA A 127 4.64 -8.87 -4.11
N MET A 128 5.27 -8.48 -3.03
CA MET A 128 6.48 -7.66 -3.09
C MET A 128 7.77 -8.49 -2.96
N SER A 129 8.75 -8.20 -3.80
CA SER A 129 10.07 -8.84 -3.72
C SER A 129 10.80 -8.44 -2.44
N VAL A 130 11.72 -9.33 -1.98
CA VAL A 130 12.63 -9.05 -0.85
C VAL A 130 13.35 -7.71 -1.03
N ALA A 131 13.78 -7.37 -2.26
CA ALA A 131 14.47 -6.12 -2.55
C ALA A 131 13.58 -4.90 -2.33
N ASN A 132 12.39 -4.88 -2.91
CA ASN A 132 11.46 -3.75 -2.80
C ASN A 132 10.96 -3.56 -1.36
N TYR A 133 10.61 -4.65 -0.67
CA TYR A 133 10.20 -4.57 0.73
C TYR A 133 11.35 -4.12 1.65
N SER A 134 12.57 -4.60 1.42
CA SER A 134 13.74 -4.14 2.17
C SER A 134 13.98 -2.63 2.01
N THR A 135 13.83 -2.12 0.77
CA THR A 135 13.97 -0.69 0.48
C THR A 135 12.85 0.12 1.17
N LEU A 136 11.62 -0.39 1.14
CA LEU A 136 10.49 0.22 1.83
C LEU A 136 10.72 0.31 3.35
N LEU A 137 11.18 -0.76 4.00
CA LEU A 137 11.50 -0.74 5.44
C LEU A 137 12.56 0.31 5.78
N ILE A 138 13.61 0.43 4.95
CA ILE A 138 14.67 1.43 5.15
C ILE A 138 14.08 2.84 5.04
N SER A 139 13.21 3.09 4.08
CA SER A 139 12.53 4.37 3.92
C SER A 139 11.65 4.69 5.12
N ILE A 140 10.77 3.76 5.54
CA ILE A 140 9.89 3.95 6.71
C ILE A 140 10.71 4.29 7.96
N ALA A 141 11.82 3.58 8.20
CA ALA A 141 12.67 3.80 9.38
C ALA A 141 13.34 5.18 9.41
N SER A 142 13.42 5.87 8.27
CA SER A 142 13.98 7.23 8.17
C SER A 142 12.96 8.34 8.43
N GLN A 143 11.68 7.99 8.52
CA GLN A 143 10.57 8.93 8.68
C GLN A 143 10.23 9.17 10.15
N THR A 144 9.61 10.30 10.46
CA THR A 144 9.01 10.56 11.77
C THR A 144 7.60 9.99 11.77
N LEU A 145 7.40 8.88 12.48
CA LEU A 145 6.17 8.11 12.44
C LEU A 145 5.24 8.48 13.61
N ASN A 146 3.92 8.47 13.37
CA ASN A 146 2.92 8.55 14.43
C ASN A 146 2.93 7.26 15.27
N GLU A 147 2.42 7.33 16.50
CA GLU A 147 2.39 6.18 17.42
C GLU A 147 1.25 5.20 17.07
N PHE A 148 1.46 3.92 17.44
CA PHE A 148 0.45 2.85 17.41
C PHE A 148 -0.08 2.44 16.03
N VAL A 149 0.71 2.54 14.98
CA VAL A 149 0.34 2.01 13.66
C VAL A 149 0.70 0.52 13.58
N LEU A 150 -0.24 -0.29 13.09
CA LEU A 150 -0.02 -1.69 12.75
C LEU A 150 0.19 -1.80 11.24
N PHE A 151 1.38 -2.24 10.83
CA PHE A 151 1.74 -2.44 9.44
C PHE A 151 1.80 -3.94 9.14
N ASP A 152 0.89 -4.43 8.30
CA ASP A 152 0.85 -5.84 7.89
C ASP A 152 1.29 -5.97 6.44
N ALA A 153 2.40 -6.65 6.23
CA ALA A 153 3.00 -6.96 4.94
C ALA A 153 2.81 -8.45 4.54
N GLY A 154 1.94 -9.17 5.24
CA GLY A 154 1.70 -10.59 4.98
C GLY A 154 2.95 -11.44 5.14
N ASP A 155 3.21 -12.34 4.18
CA ASP A 155 4.39 -13.21 4.17
C ASP A 155 5.61 -12.60 3.45
N THR A 156 5.57 -11.29 3.14
CA THR A 156 6.67 -10.58 2.48
C THR A 156 7.94 -10.60 3.33
N GLN A 157 9.05 -11.00 2.73
CA GLN A 157 10.33 -11.16 3.44
C GLN A 157 11.28 -9.99 3.17
N TYR A 158 12.23 -9.77 4.07
CA TYR A 158 13.26 -8.73 3.94
C TYR A 158 14.67 -9.30 4.08
N SER A 159 15.66 -8.57 3.53
CA SER A 159 17.07 -8.96 3.59
C SER A 159 17.72 -8.66 4.93
N ALA A 160 18.82 -9.37 5.22
CA ALA A 160 19.71 -9.06 6.34
C ALA A 160 20.31 -7.63 6.23
N GLY A 161 21.01 -7.20 7.27
CA GLY A 161 21.75 -5.92 7.28
C GLY A 161 20.88 -4.69 7.46
N ALA A 162 20.89 -3.77 6.50
CA ALA A 162 20.22 -2.48 6.63
C ALA A 162 18.69 -2.61 6.81
N ALA A 163 18.03 -3.53 6.09
CA ALA A 163 16.59 -3.75 6.22
C ALA A 163 16.22 -4.36 7.59
N ALA A 164 17.01 -5.32 8.10
CA ALA A 164 16.80 -5.87 9.42
C ALA A 164 17.00 -4.81 10.54
N THR A 165 17.99 -3.93 10.37
CA THR A 165 18.21 -2.79 11.27
C THR A 165 17.04 -1.80 11.21
N ALA A 166 16.57 -1.46 10.00
CA ALA A 166 15.43 -0.59 9.78
C ALA A 166 14.16 -1.13 10.43
N ARG A 167 13.86 -2.42 10.21
CA ARG A 167 12.73 -3.09 10.86
C ARG A 167 12.81 -3.03 12.39
N ALA A 168 14.00 -3.32 12.95
CA ALA A 168 14.22 -3.22 14.40
C ALA A 168 14.00 -1.79 14.92
N THR A 169 14.39 -0.77 14.15
CA THR A 169 14.15 0.62 14.47
C THR A 169 12.64 0.93 14.49
N ILE A 170 11.90 0.51 13.47
CA ILE A 170 10.44 0.74 13.39
C ILE A 170 9.72 0.10 14.58
N ILE A 171 9.99 -1.16 14.89
CA ILE A 171 9.35 -1.87 16.02
C ILE A 171 9.83 -1.40 17.41
N SER A 172 10.90 -0.60 17.51
CA SER A 172 11.28 0.08 18.74
C SER A 172 10.43 1.32 19.03
N THR A 173 9.68 1.79 18.05
CA THR A 173 8.61 2.76 18.18
C THR A 173 7.31 2.02 18.52
N PRO A 174 6.19 2.71 18.82
CA PRO A 174 4.90 2.04 19.01
C PRO A 174 4.28 1.42 17.72
N TRP A 175 5.05 1.21 16.66
CA TRP A 175 4.61 0.48 15.47
C TRP A 175 4.78 -1.03 15.66
N ALA A 176 3.79 -1.79 15.20
CA ALA A 176 3.91 -3.23 15.07
C ALA A 176 3.96 -3.62 13.58
N ILE A 177 4.90 -4.51 13.23
CA ILE A 177 5.04 -5.05 11.88
C ILE A 177 4.73 -6.55 11.92
N SER A 178 3.83 -6.97 11.03
CA SER A 178 3.63 -8.38 10.66
C SER A 178 4.17 -8.60 9.25
N ASP A 179 5.13 -9.52 9.11
CA ASP A 179 5.77 -9.85 7.82
C ASP A 179 6.34 -11.29 7.85
N GLY A 180 6.85 -11.76 6.70
CA GLY A 180 7.43 -13.11 6.52
C GLY A 180 8.82 -13.30 7.15
N GLY A 181 9.37 -12.28 7.78
CA GLY A 181 10.66 -12.35 8.45
C GLY A 181 11.87 -12.15 7.55
N GLN A 182 13.06 -12.32 8.15
CA GLN A 182 14.34 -12.12 7.48
C GLN A 182 14.78 -13.36 6.69
N VAL A 183 15.32 -13.16 5.49
CA VAL A 183 16.00 -14.16 4.65
C VAL A 183 17.47 -13.87 4.50
#